data_7a18ff0249c976b83b900b4ce5843267
#
_entry.id   7a18ff0249c976b83b900b4ce5843267
#
_cell.length_a   1.000
_cell.length_b   1.000
_cell.length_c   1.000
_cell.angle_alpha   90.00
_cell.angle_beta   90.00
_cell.angle_gamma   90.00
#
_symmetry.space_group_name_H-M   'P 1'
#
loop_
_entity.id
_entity.type
_entity.pdbx_description
1 polymer ?
#
loop_
_entity_poly.entity_id
_entity_poly.type
_entity_poly.pdbx_seq_one_letter_code
_entity_poly.pdbx_strand_id
1 'polypeptide(L)'
;MPRLSEVIAALESLWPAERAESWDAVGTVVGDPGQEVTRVLFAVDPVQEIADEAVKLGADLLVTHHPLYLRGTTTVAASTFKGRVVHTLIKNDIALHVAHTNADTADPGVSDALAGALDLRVTGPLVPDAADPEGRRGLGRVCELDHPLTVREFAARAAERLPATAQGIRVAGDPEAVVRTVAVSGGSGDSLFDHVRAAGVDAFLTADLRHHPASEFMADHAHRPLALLDAAHWATEWPWCELAAAQLDQISDRHGWDLRVHVSKTVTDPWTAHAASAPVLPGSASGAPSADSPGAPN
;
A
#
# COMPACT_ATOMS: atom_id res chain seq x y z
N MET A 1 27.48 15.74 -9.58
CA MET A 1 26.42 15.36 -8.61
C MET A 1 25.22 16.24 -8.90
N PRO A 2 24.01 15.70 -9.00
CA PRO A 2 22.81 16.51 -9.23
C PRO A 2 22.47 17.35 -7.98
N ARG A 3 21.75 18.44 -8.19
CA ARG A 3 21.12 19.21 -7.12
C ARG A 3 19.81 18.55 -6.70
N LEU A 4 19.36 18.79 -5.46
CA LEU A 4 18.07 18.31 -4.98
C LEU A 4 16.93 18.68 -5.93
N SER A 5 16.90 19.92 -6.41
CA SER A 5 15.90 20.38 -7.38
C SER A 5 15.86 19.57 -8.68
N GLU A 6 17.01 19.07 -9.16
CA GLU A 6 17.07 18.25 -10.37
C GLU A 6 16.55 16.83 -10.10
N VAL A 7 16.89 16.25 -8.93
CA VAL A 7 16.38 14.94 -8.52
C VAL A 7 14.87 15.00 -8.29
N ILE A 8 14.37 16.05 -7.61
CA ILE A 8 12.92 16.24 -7.40
C ILE A 8 12.20 16.40 -8.73
N ALA A 9 12.71 17.19 -9.68
CA ALA A 9 12.10 17.32 -11.00
C ALA A 9 12.03 15.97 -11.74
N ALA A 10 13.05 15.12 -11.57
CA ALA A 10 13.04 13.77 -12.11
C ALA A 10 11.95 12.87 -11.45
N LEU A 11 11.81 12.93 -10.14
CA LEU A 11 10.75 12.20 -9.42
C LEU A 11 9.35 12.71 -9.79
N GLU A 12 9.17 14.03 -9.89
CA GLU A 12 7.91 14.64 -10.34
C GLU A 12 7.56 14.32 -11.79
N SER A 13 8.54 14.01 -12.64
CA SER A 13 8.25 13.51 -13.99
C SER A 13 7.62 12.11 -14.00
N LEU A 14 7.89 11.31 -12.96
CA LEU A 14 7.27 9.99 -12.74
C LEU A 14 5.89 10.13 -12.08
N TRP A 15 5.83 10.97 -11.05
CA TRP A 15 4.67 11.17 -10.18
C TRP A 15 4.34 12.66 -10.02
N PRO A 16 3.76 13.31 -11.05
CA PRO A 16 3.44 14.72 -11.01
C PRO A 16 2.51 15.09 -9.83
N ALA A 17 2.88 16.13 -9.07
CA ALA A 17 2.12 16.53 -7.88
C ALA A 17 0.66 16.92 -8.17
N GLU A 18 0.38 17.44 -9.38
CA GLU A 18 -0.98 17.79 -9.83
C GLU A 18 -1.92 16.58 -9.99
N ARG A 19 -1.39 15.35 -9.92
CA ARG A 19 -2.18 14.12 -9.97
C ARG A 19 -2.54 13.57 -8.59
N ALA A 20 -2.05 14.21 -7.53
CA ALA A 20 -2.45 13.84 -6.19
C ALA A 20 -3.92 14.18 -5.94
N GLU A 21 -4.55 13.39 -5.07
CA GLU A 21 -5.88 13.68 -4.58
C GLU A 21 -5.92 15.07 -3.90
N SER A 22 -7.03 15.78 -4.04
CA SER A 22 -7.16 17.17 -3.57
C SER A 22 -6.99 17.37 -2.06
N TRP A 23 -7.13 16.32 -1.29
CA TRP A 23 -6.95 16.30 0.18
C TRP A 23 -5.54 15.93 0.62
N ASP A 24 -4.67 15.53 -0.33
CA ASP A 24 -3.34 14.98 -0.06
C ASP A 24 -2.29 16.08 0.16
N ALA A 25 -1.10 15.67 0.62
CA ALA A 25 0.04 16.54 0.87
C ALA A 25 1.34 15.89 0.35
N VAL A 26 1.60 16.04 -0.92
CA VAL A 26 2.78 15.49 -1.61
C VAL A 26 3.84 16.57 -1.85
N GLY A 27 5.04 16.16 -2.25
CA GLY A 27 6.14 17.05 -2.60
C GLY A 27 7.20 17.16 -1.51
N THR A 28 8.09 18.15 -1.62
CA THR A 28 9.22 18.32 -0.70
C THR A 28 8.78 18.97 0.61
N VAL A 29 9.02 18.27 1.72
CA VAL A 29 8.67 18.69 3.10
C VAL A 29 9.85 19.36 3.81
N VAL A 30 11.07 18.82 3.58
CA VAL A 30 12.33 19.30 4.15
C VAL A 30 13.40 19.26 3.05
N GLY A 31 14.29 20.23 2.99
CA GLY A 31 15.46 20.24 2.10
C GLY A 31 15.76 21.61 1.50
N ASP A 32 17.00 21.82 1.11
CA ASP A 32 17.45 22.98 0.33
C ASP A 32 17.52 22.56 -1.15
N PRO A 33 16.78 23.20 -2.06
CA PRO A 33 16.81 22.88 -3.49
C PRO A 33 18.23 22.90 -4.11
N GLY A 34 19.14 23.67 -3.51
CA GLY A 34 20.52 23.82 -3.96
C GLY A 34 21.49 22.76 -3.43
N GLN A 35 21.09 21.93 -2.45
CA GLN A 35 21.99 20.89 -1.91
C GLN A 35 22.31 19.81 -2.95
N GLU A 36 23.51 19.24 -2.87
CA GLU A 36 23.91 18.10 -3.70
C GLU A 36 23.31 16.80 -3.17
N VAL A 37 22.93 15.91 -4.10
CA VAL A 37 22.38 14.59 -3.76
C VAL A 37 23.28 13.52 -4.37
N THR A 38 23.71 12.58 -3.53
CA THR A 38 24.49 11.40 -3.92
C THR A 38 23.86 10.10 -3.46
N ARG A 39 23.09 10.15 -2.37
CA ARG A 39 22.49 8.97 -1.79
C ARG A 39 21.02 9.20 -1.45
N VAL A 40 20.17 8.33 -1.96
CA VAL A 40 18.71 8.40 -1.80
C VAL A 40 18.24 7.14 -1.06
N LEU A 41 17.37 7.31 -0.08
CA LEU A 41 16.68 6.23 0.62
C LEU A 41 15.19 6.29 0.32
N PHE A 42 14.61 5.18 -0.15
CA PHE A 42 13.16 4.99 -0.29
C PHE A 42 12.60 4.22 0.90
N ALA A 43 11.44 4.65 1.41
CA ALA A 43 10.70 3.98 2.47
C ALA A 43 9.20 4.24 2.34
N VAL A 44 8.37 3.46 3.05
CA VAL A 44 6.91 3.72 3.07
C VAL A 44 6.60 4.89 4.02
N ASP A 45 7.06 4.82 5.26
CA ASP A 45 6.67 5.73 6.33
C ASP A 45 7.78 6.69 6.76
N PRO A 46 7.48 7.99 6.98
CA PRO A 46 8.42 8.96 7.52
C PRO A 46 8.46 8.93 9.06
N VAL A 47 8.86 7.79 9.64
CA VAL A 47 8.98 7.60 11.08
C VAL A 47 10.41 7.79 11.58
N GLN A 48 10.61 7.84 12.92
CA GLN A 48 11.93 8.13 13.50
C GLN A 48 12.95 7.06 13.12
N GLU A 49 12.57 5.79 13.11
CA GLU A 49 13.41 4.66 12.73
C GLU A 49 13.98 4.81 11.32
N ILE A 50 13.18 5.29 10.38
CA ILE A 50 13.58 5.57 9.00
C ILE A 50 14.47 6.81 8.90
N ALA A 51 14.19 7.86 9.68
CA ALA A 51 15.07 9.02 9.75
C ALA A 51 16.45 8.64 10.32
N ASP A 52 16.50 7.79 11.35
CA ASP A 52 17.73 7.29 11.92
C ASP A 52 18.50 6.36 10.95
N GLU A 53 17.79 5.56 10.16
CA GLU A 53 18.38 4.77 9.08
C GLU A 53 19.00 5.67 8.01
N ALA A 54 18.28 6.72 7.58
CA ALA A 54 18.79 7.71 6.62
C ALA A 54 20.09 8.38 7.11
N VAL A 55 20.15 8.75 8.41
CA VAL A 55 21.37 9.29 9.03
C VAL A 55 22.51 8.28 9.01
N LYS A 56 22.26 7.02 9.40
CA LYS A 56 23.30 5.96 9.40
C LYS A 56 23.81 5.66 8.00
N LEU A 57 22.93 5.71 7.02
CA LEU A 57 23.27 5.52 5.62
C LEU A 57 24.06 6.71 5.07
N GLY A 58 23.94 7.89 5.69
CA GLY A 58 24.42 9.17 5.15
C GLY A 58 23.66 9.55 3.88
N ALA A 59 22.33 9.36 3.90
CA ALA A 59 21.46 9.77 2.79
C ALA A 59 21.37 11.29 2.74
N ASP A 60 21.26 11.84 1.51
CA ASP A 60 21.01 13.24 1.26
C ASP A 60 19.52 13.51 1.02
N LEU A 61 18.79 12.47 0.59
CA LEU A 61 17.36 12.52 0.29
C LEU A 61 16.66 11.25 0.82
N LEU A 62 15.60 11.45 1.59
CA LEU A 62 14.61 10.44 1.94
C LEU A 62 13.35 10.66 1.10
N VAL A 63 12.93 9.64 0.37
CA VAL A 63 11.65 9.62 -0.38
C VAL A 63 10.72 8.67 0.33
N THR A 64 9.56 9.17 0.75
CA THR A 64 8.54 8.33 1.40
C THR A 64 7.24 8.31 0.60
N HIS A 65 6.53 7.18 0.71
CA HIS A 65 5.17 7.09 0.18
C HIS A 65 4.22 7.92 1.05
N HIS A 66 4.18 7.66 2.33
CA HIS A 66 3.30 8.37 3.24
C HIS A 66 3.77 9.78 3.56
N PRO A 67 2.84 10.77 3.67
CA PRO A 67 3.17 12.12 4.05
C PRO A 67 3.43 12.25 5.56
N LEU A 68 4.51 12.94 5.93
CA LEU A 68 4.75 13.30 7.33
C LEU A 68 3.66 14.24 7.84
N TYR A 69 3.20 15.16 6.99
CA TYR A 69 2.17 16.16 7.31
C TYR A 69 1.03 16.10 6.30
N LEU A 70 0.09 15.18 6.51
CA LEU A 70 -1.14 15.11 5.72
C LEU A 70 -2.07 16.29 6.00
N ARG A 71 -1.95 16.89 7.19
CA ARG A 71 -2.71 18.08 7.59
C ARG A 71 -1.74 19.16 8.02
N GLY A 72 -2.17 20.41 7.85
CA GLY A 72 -1.39 21.58 8.30
C GLY A 72 -0.93 21.44 9.74
N THR A 73 0.27 21.92 10.04
CA THR A 73 0.85 21.92 11.39
C THR A 73 1.16 23.32 11.85
N THR A 74 1.03 23.56 13.15
CA THR A 74 1.39 24.83 13.80
C THR A 74 2.68 24.74 14.58
N THR A 75 3.32 23.54 14.64
CA THR A 75 4.56 23.34 15.37
C THR A 75 5.39 22.23 14.75
N VAL A 76 6.70 22.42 14.74
CA VAL A 76 7.73 21.41 14.41
C VAL A 76 8.61 21.12 15.64
N ALA A 77 8.14 21.41 16.85
CA ALA A 77 8.90 21.19 18.07
C ALA A 77 9.29 19.71 18.23
N ALA A 78 10.53 19.43 18.60
CA ALA A 78 11.05 18.07 18.79
C ALA A 78 10.40 17.30 19.96
N SER A 79 9.50 17.95 20.72
CA SER A 79 8.64 17.29 21.71
C SER A 79 7.54 16.44 21.09
N THR A 80 7.20 16.66 19.80
CA THR A 80 6.28 15.83 19.01
C THR A 80 7.06 14.81 18.19
N PHE A 81 6.41 13.67 17.83
CA PHE A 81 7.12 12.67 17.02
C PHE A 81 7.48 13.21 15.62
N LYS A 82 6.56 13.94 14.96
CA LYS A 82 6.81 14.56 13.65
C LYS A 82 7.91 15.62 13.71
N GLY A 83 7.89 16.45 14.76
CA GLY A 83 8.94 17.43 15.01
C GLY A 83 10.32 16.77 15.21
N ARG A 84 10.42 15.63 15.92
CA ARG A 84 11.69 14.89 16.05
C ARG A 84 12.23 14.44 14.68
N VAL A 85 11.39 13.87 13.85
CA VAL A 85 11.77 13.47 12.47
C VAL A 85 12.32 14.68 11.70
N VAL A 86 11.58 15.81 11.67
CA VAL A 86 12.04 17.04 11.01
C VAL A 86 13.38 17.52 11.55
N HIS A 87 13.53 17.57 12.89
CA HIS A 87 14.79 17.99 13.52
C HIS A 87 15.96 17.05 13.19
N THR A 88 15.70 15.72 13.14
CA THR A 88 16.71 14.74 12.74
C THR A 88 17.16 14.99 11.32
N LEU A 89 16.23 15.17 10.39
CA LEU A 89 16.54 15.37 8.97
C LEU A 89 17.28 16.69 8.74
N ILE A 90 16.79 17.81 9.26
CA ILE A 90 17.42 19.13 9.09
C ILE A 90 18.84 19.17 9.64
N LYS A 91 19.07 18.61 10.86
CA LYS A 91 20.38 18.60 11.49
C LYS A 91 21.42 17.73 10.78
N ASN A 92 21.00 16.86 9.90
CA ASN A 92 21.86 15.97 9.13
C ASN A 92 21.83 16.27 7.63
N ASP A 93 21.29 17.45 7.23
CA ASP A 93 21.21 17.91 5.84
C ASP A 93 20.48 16.91 4.92
N ILE A 94 19.46 16.19 5.45
CA ILE A 94 18.67 15.22 4.72
C ILE A 94 17.36 15.86 4.27
N ALA A 95 17.09 15.86 2.97
CA ALA A 95 15.80 16.26 2.42
C ALA A 95 14.73 15.15 2.62
N LEU A 96 13.46 15.55 2.70
CA LEU A 96 12.30 14.65 2.67
C LEU A 96 11.38 15.04 1.53
N HIS A 97 11.12 14.09 0.65
CA HIS A 97 10.13 14.21 -0.44
C HIS A 97 9.07 13.12 -0.30
N VAL A 98 7.82 13.46 -0.61
CA VAL A 98 6.66 12.58 -0.47
C VAL A 98 6.02 12.36 -1.85
N ALA A 99 5.78 11.10 -2.20
CA ALA A 99 5.00 10.68 -3.37
C ALA A 99 3.95 9.67 -2.89
N HIS A 100 2.72 10.14 -2.72
CA HIS A 100 1.60 9.39 -2.12
C HIS A 100 0.53 9.08 -3.18
N THR A 101 -0.63 9.73 -3.16
CA THR A 101 -1.69 9.42 -4.11
C THR A 101 -1.34 9.72 -5.57
N ASN A 102 -0.39 10.61 -5.83
CA ASN A 102 0.20 10.81 -7.17
C ASN A 102 1.01 9.59 -7.63
N ALA A 103 1.63 8.84 -6.72
CA ALA A 103 2.28 7.57 -7.04
C ALA A 103 1.27 6.41 -7.16
N ASP A 104 0.15 6.47 -6.40
CA ASP A 104 -0.94 5.48 -6.53
C ASP A 104 -1.59 5.50 -7.91
N THR A 105 -1.78 6.71 -8.48
CA THR A 105 -2.42 6.88 -9.78
C THR A 105 -1.48 6.69 -10.98
N ALA A 106 -0.18 6.62 -10.76
CA ALA A 106 0.83 6.52 -11.81
C ALA A 106 0.76 5.19 -12.60
N ASP A 107 1.40 5.18 -13.79
CA ASP A 107 1.63 4.00 -14.61
C ASP A 107 3.11 3.95 -15.04
N PRO A 108 3.92 3.01 -14.47
CA PRO A 108 3.57 2.14 -13.35
C PRO A 108 3.56 2.89 -12.01
N GLY A 109 2.66 2.49 -11.09
CA GLY A 109 2.49 3.05 -9.76
C GLY A 109 2.51 1.99 -8.65
N VAL A 110 1.97 2.35 -7.48
CA VAL A 110 1.97 1.49 -6.27
C VAL A 110 1.27 0.15 -6.53
N SER A 111 0.09 0.18 -7.15
CA SER A 111 -0.67 -1.04 -7.43
C SER A 111 -0.08 -1.89 -8.55
N ASP A 112 0.73 -1.32 -9.46
CA ASP A 112 1.53 -2.10 -10.43
C ASP A 112 2.66 -2.85 -9.74
N ALA A 113 3.35 -2.19 -8.79
CA ALA A 113 4.39 -2.84 -7.99
C ALA A 113 3.82 -3.98 -7.16
N LEU A 114 2.66 -3.77 -6.53
CA LEU A 114 1.94 -4.82 -5.80
C LEU A 114 1.56 -5.99 -6.72
N ALA A 115 0.98 -5.71 -7.90
CA ALA A 115 0.64 -6.73 -8.87
C ALA A 115 1.88 -7.53 -9.34
N GLY A 116 2.99 -6.82 -9.60
CA GLY A 116 4.27 -7.44 -9.97
C GLY A 116 4.83 -8.35 -8.88
N ALA A 117 4.78 -7.92 -7.62
CA ALA A 117 5.21 -8.74 -6.48
C ALA A 117 4.41 -10.05 -6.35
N LEU A 118 3.14 -10.04 -6.78
CA LEU A 118 2.22 -11.18 -6.74
C LEU A 118 2.25 -12.03 -8.02
N ASP A 119 3.11 -11.72 -9.00
CA ASP A 119 3.16 -12.34 -10.34
C ASP A 119 1.79 -12.25 -11.06
N LEU A 120 1.13 -11.10 -10.99
CA LEU A 120 -0.13 -10.85 -11.66
C LEU A 120 0.09 -10.08 -12.97
N ARG A 121 -0.66 -10.41 -14.00
CA ARG A 121 -0.68 -9.67 -15.25
C ARG A 121 -1.71 -8.55 -15.19
N VAL A 122 -1.26 -7.31 -15.15
CA VAL A 122 -2.13 -6.12 -15.15
C VAL A 122 -2.88 -6.03 -16.50
N THR A 123 -4.18 -5.79 -16.45
CA THR A 123 -5.05 -5.58 -17.61
C THR A 123 -5.55 -4.13 -17.74
N GLY A 124 -5.52 -3.38 -16.64
CA GLY A 124 -5.88 -1.97 -16.61
C GLY A 124 -6.10 -1.46 -15.19
N PRO A 125 -6.35 -0.15 -15.03
CA PRO A 125 -6.68 0.43 -13.73
C PRO A 125 -8.07 -0.02 -13.25
N LEU A 126 -8.23 -0.19 -11.93
CA LEU A 126 -9.54 -0.48 -11.33
C LEU A 126 -10.44 0.76 -11.37
N VAL A 127 -9.88 1.94 -11.09
CA VAL A 127 -10.54 3.24 -11.23
C VAL A 127 -9.71 4.08 -12.20
N PRO A 128 -10.12 4.15 -13.48
CA PRO A 128 -9.38 4.94 -14.46
C PRO A 128 -9.33 6.43 -14.11
N ASP A 129 -8.18 7.05 -14.34
CA ASP A 129 -8.04 8.50 -14.29
C ASP A 129 -8.70 9.12 -15.54
N ALA A 130 -9.78 9.88 -15.35
CA ALA A 130 -10.51 10.51 -16.45
C ALA A 130 -9.66 11.53 -17.25
N ALA A 131 -8.55 12.01 -16.67
CA ALA A 131 -7.62 12.92 -17.32
C ALA A 131 -6.51 12.20 -18.09
N ASP A 132 -6.47 10.87 -18.07
CA ASP A 132 -5.49 10.08 -18.82
C ASP A 132 -6.08 9.61 -20.17
N PRO A 133 -5.64 10.19 -21.31
CA PRO A 133 -6.17 9.82 -22.62
C PRO A 133 -5.76 8.40 -23.06
N GLU A 134 -4.73 7.82 -22.45
CA GLU A 134 -4.23 6.48 -22.74
C GLU A 134 -4.95 5.40 -21.91
N GLY A 135 -5.67 5.81 -20.86
CA GLY A 135 -6.46 4.93 -20.01
C GLY A 135 -5.63 3.95 -19.18
N ARG A 136 -4.35 4.25 -18.94
CA ARG A 136 -3.44 3.38 -18.19
C ARG A 136 -3.31 3.76 -16.72
N ARG A 137 -3.50 5.05 -16.44
CA ARG A 137 -3.41 5.61 -15.07
C ARG A 137 -4.71 5.46 -14.31
N GLY A 138 -4.60 5.42 -12.99
CA GLY A 138 -5.74 5.35 -12.09
C GLY A 138 -5.45 4.56 -10.83
N LEU A 139 -6.40 4.51 -9.93
CA LEU A 139 -6.25 3.82 -8.65
C LEU A 139 -6.49 2.32 -8.79
N GLY A 140 -5.71 1.53 -8.09
CA GLY A 140 -5.78 0.08 -8.13
C GLY A 140 -5.50 -0.49 -9.52
N ARG A 141 -5.46 -1.81 -9.61
CA ARG A 141 -5.30 -2.53 -10.89
C ARG A 141 -6.25 -3.72 -10.96
N VAL A 142 -6.77 -3.96 -12.15
CA VAL A 142 -7.42 -5.23 -12.53
C VAL A 142 -6.36 -6.12 -13.15
N CYS A 143 -6.29 -7.36 -12.68
CA CYS A 143 -5.24 -8.29 -13.05
C CYS A 143 -5.79 -9.67 -13.35
N GLU A 144 -5.00 -10.47 -14.06
CA GLU A 144 -5.26 -11.87 -14.31
C GLU A 144 -4.12 -12.75 -13.77
N LEU A 145 -4.48 -13.90 -13.26
CA LEU A 145 -3.54 -14.98 -12.92
C LEU A 145 -3.18 -15.77 -14.17
N ASP A 146 -1.92 -16.18 -14.30
CA ASP A 146 -1.49 -17.08 -15.39
C ASP A 146 -2.20 -18.43 -15.36
N HIS A 147 -2.50 -18.91 -14.16
CA HIS A 147 -3.24 -20.13 -13.90
C HIS A 147 -4.28 -19.90 -12.81
N PRO A 148 -5.46 -20.52 -12.92
CA PRO A 148 -6.45 -20.45 -11.86
C PRO A 148 -5.89 -21.01 -10.54
N LEU A 149 -6.16 -20.34 -9.43
CA LEU A 149 -5.85 -20.77 -8.08
C LEU A 149 -7.13 -20.80 -7.25
N THR A 150 -7.14 -21.57 -6.16
CA THR A 150 -8.13 -21.34 -5.11
C THR A 150 -7.82 -20.05 -4.36
N VAL A 151 -8.82 -19.47 -3.70
CA VAL A 151 -8.62 -18.32 -2.79
C VAL A 151 -7.54 -18.63 -1.75
N ARG A 152 -7.54 -19.83 -1.18
CA ARG A 152 -6.53 -20.32 -0.23
C ARG A 152 -5.13 -20.28 -0.81
N GLU A 153 -4.95 -20.80 -2.04
CA GLU A 153 -3.66 -20.82 -2.71
C GLU A 153 -3.18 -19.41 -3.08
N PHE A 154 -4.10 -18.55 -3.52
CA PHE A 154 -3.76 -17.16 -3.81
C PHE A 154 -3.39 -16.38 -2.54
N ALA A 155 -4.10 -16.58 -1.42
CA ALA A 155 -3.76 -15.99 -0.13
C ALA A 155 -2.39 -16.46 0.37
N ALA A 156 -2.08 -17.75 0.20
CA ALA A 156 -0.77 -18.32 0.54
C ALA A 156 0.35 -17.71 -0.30
N ARG A 157 0.13 -17.58 -1.64
CA ARG A 157 1.06 -16.88 -2.54
C ARG A 157 1.29 -15.44 -2.10
N ALA A 158 0.22 -14.71 -1.78
CA ALA A 158 0.34 -13.31 -1.33
C ALA A 158 1.13 -13.21 -0.02
N ALA A 159 0.89 -14.11 0.93
CA ALA A 159 1.61 -14.14 2.20
C ALA A 159 3.09 -14.52 2.04
N GLU A 160 3.45 -15.32 1.03
CA GLU A 160 4.83 -15.70 0.72
C GLU A 160 5.62 -14.58 0.00
N ARG A 161 4.92 -13.84 -0.88
CA ARG A 161 5.55 -12.86 -1.78
C ARG A 161 5.65 -11.47 -1.19
N LEU A 162 4.69 -11.06 -0.38
CA LEU A 162 4.72 -9.78 0.30
C LEU A 162 5.68 -9.80 1.49
N PRO A 163 6.23 -8.64 1.90
CA PRO A 163 7.05 -8.55 3.10
C PRO A 163 6.32 -9.11 4.33
N ALA A 164 7.03 -9.88 5.13
CA ALA A 164 6.46 -10.53 6.31
C ALA A 164 6.02 -9.49 7.35
N THR A 165 4.78 -9.62 7.81
CA THR A 165 4.18 -8.82 8.88
C THR A 165 3.47 -9.71 9.89
N ALA A 166 3.20 -9.17 11.09
CA ALA A 166 2.50 -9.93 12.13
C ALA A 166 1.07 -10.31 11.75
N GLN A 167 0.40 -9.52 10.90
CA GLN A 167 -0.97 -9.75 10.47
C GLN A 167 -1.09 -10.90 9.47
N GLY A 168 -0.15 -11.03 8.52
CA GLY A 168 -0.30 -11.93 7.37
C GLY A 168 -1.46 -11.49 6.46
N ILE A 169 -2.21 -12.46 5.91
CA ILE A 169 -3.35 -12.22 5.03
C ILE A 169 -4.63 -12.76 5.68
N ARG A 170 -5.62 -11.88 5.91
CA ARG A 170 -6.97 -12.28 6.31
C ARG A 170 -7.83 -12.50 5.07
N VAL A 171 -8.68 -13.51 5.08
CA VAL A 171 -9.53 -13.90 3.95
C VAL A 171 -10.99 -13.86 4.36
N ALA A 172 -11.85 -13.23 3.53
CA ALA A 172 -13.29 -13.36 3.59
C ALA A 172 -13.80 -13.97 2.27
N GLY A 173 -14.69 -14.92 2.34
CA GLY A 173 -15.21 -15.69 1.20
C GLY A 173 -14.91 -17.19 1.32
N ASP A 174 -15.28 -17.96 0.30
CA ASP A 174 -15.01 -19.40 0.25
C ASP A 174 -13.53 -19.66 -0.11
N PRO A 175 -12.74 -20.26 0.78
CA PRO A 175 -11.33 -20.56 0.52
C PRO A 175 -11.08 -21.49 -0.69
N GLU A 176 -12.08 -22.30 -1.08
CA GLU A 176 -11.99 -23.24 -2.20
C GLU A 176 -12.53 -22.66 -3.51
N ALA A 177 -13.09 -21.45 -3.49
CA ALA A 177 -13.50 -20.76 -4.72
C ALA A 177 -12.33 -20.52 -5.67
N VAL A 178 -12.58 -20.63 -6.96
CA VAL A 178 -11.56 -20.47 -8.01
C VAL A 178 -11.39 -19.00 -8.37
N VAL A 179 -10.15 -18.52 -8.34
CA VAL A 179 -9.74 -17.17 -8.73
C VAL A 179 -8.99 -17.21 -10.04
N ARG A 180 -9.38 -16.36 -10.99
CA ARG A 180 -8.72 -16.10 -12.28
C ARG A 180 -8.38 -14.64 -12.43
N THR A 181 -9.28 -13.78 -11.93
CA THR A 181 -9.18 -12.32 -12.02
C THR A 181 -9.12 -11.72 -10.63
N VAL A 182 -8.23 -10.76 -10.44
CA VAL A 182 -7.97 -10.13 -9.14
C VAL A 182 -7.94 -8.62 -9.32
N ALA A 183 -8.64 -7.88 -8.46
CA ALA A 183 -8.31 -6.48 -8.26
C ALA A 183 -7.27 -6.36 -7.15
N VAL A 184 -6.30 -5.45 -7.29
CA VAL A 184 -5.35 -5.12 -6.24
C VAL A 184 -5.30 -3.61 -6.01
N SER A 185 -5.13 -3.21 -4.76
CA SER A 185 -4.86 -1.81 -4.38
C SER A 185 -3.91 -1.79 -3.20
N GLY A 186 -2.79 -1.07 -3.32
CA GLY A 186 -1.94 -0.76 -2.17
C GLY A 186 -2.71 0.09 -1.17
N GLY A 187 -2.39 -0.06 0.13
CA GLY A 187 -3.04 0.67 1.20
C GLY A 187 -4.52 0.34 1.40
N SER A 188 -5.26 1.29 1.96
CA SER A 188 -6.67 1.14 2.34
C SER A 188 -7.61 1.14 1.13
N GLY A 189 -8.34 0.04 0.91
CA GLY A 189 -9.14 -0.18 -0.30
C GLY A 189 -10.64 -0.29 -0.11
N ASP A 190 -11.22 -0.08 1.08
CA ASP A 190 -12.66 -0.24 1.27
C ASP A 190 -13.51 0.81 0.51
N SER A 191 -12.93 1.96 0.16
CA SER A 191 -13.56 2.97 -0.70
C SER A 191 -13.70 2.52 -2.17
N LEU A 192 -13.02 1.45 -2.58
CA LEU A 192 -13.02 0.94 -3.95
C LEU A 192 -14.04 -0.18 -4.20
N PHE A 193 -14.81 -0.58 -3.21
CA PHE A 193 -15.74 -1.71 -3.30
C PHE A 193 -16.74 -1.62 -4.46
N ASP A 194 -17.27 -0.43 -4.76
CA ASP A 194 -18.18 -0.27 -5.89
C ASP A 194 -17.48 -0.50 -7.24
N HIS A 195 -16.23 -0.10 -7.36
CA HIS A 195 -15.41 -0.34 -8.55
C HIS A 195 -15.04 -1.81 -8.69
N VAL A 196 -14.71 -2.49 -7.59
CA VAL A 196 -14.47 -3.94 -7.54
C VAL A 196 -15.71 -4.71 -8.00
N ARG A 197 -16.89 -4.28 -7.52
CA ARG A 197 -18.19 -4.85 -7.95
C ARG A 197 -18.40 -4.68 -9.44
N ALA A 198 -18.14 -3.48 -9.97
CA ALA A 198 -18.32 -3.18 -11.39
C ALA A 198 -17.31 -3.94 -12.29
N ALA A 199 -16.07 -4.09 -11.83
CA ALA A 199 -15.02 -4.84 -12.54
C ALA A 199 -15.32 -6.34 -12.62
N GLY A 200 -16.09 -6.87 -11.68
CA GLY A 200 -16.53 -8.25 -11.73
C GLY A 200 -15.44 -9.28 -11.56
N VAL A 201 -14.42 -8.99 -10.80
CA VAL A 201 -13.29 -9.87 -10.48
C VAL A 201 -13.68 -10.97 -9.48
N ASP A 202 -12.83 -12.00 -9.35
CA ASP A 202 -13.04 -13.13 -8.45
C ASP A 202 -12.50 -12.84 -7.03
N ALA A 203 -11.48 -11.95 -6.91
CA ALA A 203 -10.89 -11.58 -5.63
C ALA A 203 -10.45 -10.10 -5.63
N PHE A 204 -10.40 -9.52 -4.44
CA PHE A 204 -9.81 -8.20 -4.21
C PHE A 204 -8.81 -8.26 -3.07
N LEU A 205 -7.55 -7.90 -3.35
CA LEU A 205 -6.48 -7.81 -2.36
C LEU A 205 -6.15 -6.34 -2.09
N THR A 206 -6.21 -5.95 -0.83
CA THR A 206 -5.93 -4.59 -0.33
C THR A 206 -5.59 -4.64 1.16
N ALA A 207 -5.67 -3.51 1.86
CA ALA A 207 -5.43 -3.40 3.28
C ALA A 207 -6.53 -2.61 4.02
N ASP A 208 -6.45 -2.60 5.35
CA ASP A 208 -7.27 -1.78 6.26
C ASP A 208 -8.79 -1.96 6.10
N LEU A 209 -9.23 -3.15 5.73
CA LEU A 209 -10.65 -3.43 5.56
C LEU A 209 -11.38 -3.39 6.91
N ARG A 210 -12.31 -2.43 7.04
CA ARG A 210 -13.15 -2.26 8.21
C ARG A 210 -14.30 -3.25 8.22
N HIS A 211 -14.75 -3.64 9.42
CA HIS A 211 -15.77 -4.68 9.62
C HIS A 211 -17.05 -4.41 8.82
N HIS A 212 -17.70 -3.26 9.02
CA HIS A 212 -19.00 -3.01 8.38
C HIS A 212 -18.92 -2.93 6.86
N PRO A 213 -18.01 -2.14 6.23
CA PRO A 213 -17.90 -2.13 4.77
C PRO A 213 -17.62 -3.52 4.19
N ALA A 214 -16.69 -4.27 4.79
CA ALA A 214 -16.37 -5.62 4.30
C ALA A 214 -17.54 -6.61 4.49
N SER A 215 -18.23 -6.56 5.63
CA SER A 215 -19.38 -7.44 5.93
C SER A 215 -20.55 -7.17 4.98
N GLU A 216 -20.88 -5.90 4.75
CA GLU A 216 -21.95 -5.48 3.82
C GLU A 216 -21.60 -5.86 2.38
N PHE A 217 -20.36 -5.61 1.97
CA PHE A 217 -19.88 -5.99 0.64
C PHE A 217 -19.99 -7.50 0.41
N MET A 218 -19.56 -8.31 1.38
CA MET A 218 -19.67 -9.78 1.28
C MET A 218 -21.12 -10.28 1.29
N ALA A 219 -22.01 -9.64 2.04
CA ALA A 219 -23.43 -9.97 2.06
C ALA A 219 -24.11 -9.74 0.69
N ASP A 220 -23.79 -8.62 0.02
CA ASP A 220 -24.27 -8.31 -1.33
C ASP A 220 -23.77 -9.31 -2.39
N HIS A 221 -22.61 -9.96 -2.14
CA HIS A 221 -22.01 -10.93 -3.05
C HIS A 221 -22.32 -12.38 -2.71
N ALA A 222 -23.28 -12.66 -1.82
CA ALA A 222 -23.63 -14.02 -1.41
C ALA A 222 -24.02 -14.95 -2.59
N HIS A 223 -24.42 -14.39 -3.73
CA HIS A 223 -24.80 -15.14 -4.93
C HIS A 223 -23.72 -15.18 -6.03
N ARG A 224 -22.59 -14.50 -5.82
CA ARG A 224 -21.43 -14.51 -6.70
C ARG A 224 -20.18 -14.70 -5.86
N PRO A 225 -19.42 -15.79 -6.04
CA PRO A 225 -18.20 -15.98 -5.29
C PRO A 225 -17.21 -14.83 -5.60
N LEU A 226 -16.93 -14.02 -4.60
CA LEU A 226 -15.88 -13.01 -4.58
C LEU A 226 -15.20 -13.12 -3.23
N ALA A 227 -13.88 -13.05 -3.22
CA ALA A 227 -13.12 -13.09 -1.99
C ALA A 227 -12.47 -11.73 -1.71
N LEU A 228 -12.43 -11.32 -0.43
CA LEU A 228 -11.60 -10.22 0.04
C LEU A 228 -10.35 -10.80 0.70
N LEU A 229 -9.19 -10.24 0.35
CA LEU A 229 -7.91 -10.51 0.98
C LEU A 229 -7.40 -9.20 1.59
N ASP A 230 -7.21 -9.20 2.90
CA ASP A 230 -6.81 -8.04 3.66
C ASP A 230 -5.41 -8.27 4.23
N ALA A 231 -4.44 -7.61 3.63
CA ALA A 231 -3.03 -7.66 3.99
C ALA A 231 -2.65 -6.51 4.94
N ALA A 232 -1.44 -6.49 5.45
CA ALA A 232 -0.93 -5.33 6.17
C ALA A 232 -0.70 -4.16 5.19
N HIS A 233 -1.12 -2.95 5.57
CA HIS A 233 -1.03 -1.74 4.76
C HIS A 233 0.38 -1.55 4.21
N TRP A 234 1.36 -1.43 5.10
CA TRP A 234 2.77 -1.30 4.76
C TRP A 234 3.27 -2.35 3.75
N ALA A 235 2.87 -3.60 3.91
CA ALA A 235 3.31 -4.69 3.05
C ALA A 235 2.74 -4.61 1.62
N THR A 236 1.58 -3.99 1.44
CA THR A 236 0.97 -3.79 0.11
C THR A 236 1.60 -2.64 -0.65
N GLU A 237 2.29 -1.72 0.02
CA GLU A 237 2.90 -0.53 -0.57
C GLU A 237 4.44 -0.62 -0.67
N TRP A 238 5.07 -1.41 0.21
CA TRP A 238 6.53 -1.56 0.19
C TRP A 238 7.11 -1.99 -1.18
N PRO A 239 6.45 -2.84 -2.00
CA PRO A 239 6.96 -3.18 -3.34
C PRO A 239 7.17 -1.95 -4.24
N TRP A 240 6.40 -0.87 -4.02
CA TRP A 240 6.60 0.39 -4.74
C TRP A 240 7.97 1.02 -4.45
N CYS A 241 8.51 0.88 -3.25
CA CYS A 241 9.84 1.42 -2.95
C CYS A 241 10.93 0.81 -3.84
N GLU A 242 10.85 -0.49 -4.17
CA GLU A 242 11.77 -1.14 -5.10
C GLU A 242 11.57 -0.68 -6.54
N LEU A 243 10.32 -0.55 -6.98
CA LEU A 243 9.97 0.00 -8.30
C LEU A 243 10.48 1.45 -8.45
N ALA A 244 10.20 2.29 -7.46
CA ALA A 244 10.61 3.69 -7.43
C ALA A 244 12.13 3.86 -7.45
N ALA A 245 12.83 3.06 -6.68
CA ALA A 245 14.29 3.01 -6.66
C ALA A 245 14.85 2.64 -8.03
N ALA A 246 14.33 1.60 -8.67
CA ALA A 246 14.75 1.19 -10.00
C ALA A 246 14.45 2.25 -11.08
N GLN A 247 13.34 2.96 -10.98
CA GLN A 247 13.01 4.08 -11.88
C GLN A 247 14.00 5.23 -11.72
N LEU A 248 14.36 5.60 -10.48
CA LEU A 248 15.34 6.66 -10.23
C LEU A 248 16.75 6.25 -10.68
N ASP A 249 17.17 4.99 -10.48
CA ASP A 249 18.44 4.47 -11.00
C ASP A 249 18.52 4.61 -12.53
N GLN A 250 17.47 4.23 -13.25
CA GLN A 250 17.40 4.40 -14.70
C GLN A 250 17.48 5.87 -15.14
N ILE A 251 16.88 6.78 -14.37
CA ILE A 251 16.98 8.22 -14.64
C ILE A 251 18.41 8.69 -14.36
N SER A 252 19.00 8.29 -13.25
CA SER A 252 20.39 8.58 -12.88
C SER A 252 21.36 8.19 -14.00
N ASP A 253 21.23 6.97 -14.53
CA ASP A 253 22.04 6.47 -15.64
C ASP A 253 21.89 7.32 -16.90
N ARG A 254 20.66 7.69 -17.28
CA ARG A 254 20.37 8.53 -18.46
C ARG A 254 20.97 9.93 -18.36
N HIS A 255 21.02 10.49 -17.16
CA HIS A 255 21.57 11.83 -16.89
C HIS A 255 23.07 11.81 -16.57
N GLY A 256 23.68 10.63 -16.42
CA GLY A 256 25.07 10.48 -15.99
C GLY A 256 25.29 10.94 -14.56
N TRP A 257 24.28 10.80 -13.70
CA TRP A 257 24.38 11.07 -12.27
C TRP A 257 25.03 9.88 -11.55
N ASP A 258 25.77 10.13 -10.48
CA ASP A 258 26.36 9.09 -9.62
C ASP A 258 25.49 8.97 -8.34
N LEU A 259 24.21 8.60 -8.52
CA LEU A 259 23.30 8.38 -7.40
C LEU A 259 23.45 6.93 -6.89
N ARG A 260 23.40 6.80 -5.57
CA ARG A 260 23.29 5.51 -4.88
C ARG A 260 21.90 5.42 -4.28
N VAL A 261 21.07 4.60 -4.89
CA VAL A 261 19.68 4.44 -4.46
C VAL A 261 19.54 3.23 -3.56
N HIS A 262 18.84 3.40 -2.45
CA HIS A 262 18.63 2.38 -1.43
C HIS A 262 17.13 2.28 -1.11
N VAL A 263 16.69 1.08 -0.74
CA VAL A 263 15.35 0.81 -0.24
C VAL A 263 15.45 0.33 1.20
N SER A 264 14.72 0.99 2.09
CA SER A 264 14.61 0.55 3.49
C SER A 264 13.94 -0.81 3.58
N LYS A 265 14.52 -1.69 4.38
CA LYS A 265 13.93 -2.98 4.77
C LYS A 265 13.37 -2.96 6.18
N THR A 266 13.39 -1.81 6.82
CA THR A 266 12.80 -1.61 8.14
C THR A 266 11.29 -1.71 8.03
N VAL A 267 10.72 -2.69 8.72
CA VAL A 267 9.26 -2.89 8.79
C VAL A 267 8.69 -1.84 9.72
N THR A 268 7.89 -0.92 9.16
CA THR A 268 7.23 0.15 9.92
C THR A 268 5.75 -0.12 10.19
N ASP A 269 5.28 -1.33 9.81
CA ASP A 269 3.94 -1.80 10.18
C ASP A 269 3.79 -1.76 11.72
N PRO A 270 2.73 -1.13 12.28
CA PRO A 270 2.60 -0.93 13.72
C PRO A 270 2.29 -2.22 14.48
N TRP A 271 1.85 -3.27 13.80
CA TRP A 271 1.47 -4.54 14.41
C TRP A 271 2.67 -5.47 14.54
N THR A 272 3.09 -5.74 15.77
CA THR A 272 4.32 -6.51 16.05
C THR A 272 4.07 -7.96 16.44
N ALA A 273 2.83 -8.34 16.72
CA ALA A 273 2.47 -9.69 17.12
C ALA A 273 1.02 -10.03 16.74
N HIS A 274 0.77 -11.31 16.50
CA HIS A 274 -0.56 -11.86 16.28
C HIS A 274 -0.80 -13.04 17.22
N ALA A 275 -1.94 -13.03 17.92
CA ALA A 275 -2.40 -14.17 18.72
C ALA A 275 -3.57 -14.85 18.00
N ALA A 276 -3.35 -16.07 17.52
CA ALA A 276 -4.41 -16.84 16.88
C ALA A 276 -5.53 -17.17 17.88
N SER A 277 -6.79 -17.04 17.45
CA SER A 277 -7.93 -17.53 18.21
C SER A 277 -7.86 -19.05 18.35
N ALA A 278 -8.45 -19.59 19.42
CA ALA A 278 -8.62 -21.04 19.55
C ALA A 278 -9.44 -21.57 18.35
N PRO A 279 -9.12 -22.76 17.81
CA PRO A 279 -9.90 -23.36 16.74
C PRO A 279 -11.39 -23.45 17.14
N VAL A 280 -12.27 -22.99 16.26
CA VAL A 280 -13.70 -23.23 16.42
C VAL A 280 -13.91 -24.74 16.22
N LEU A 281 -14.23 -25.45 17.28
CA LEU A 281 -14.52 -26.89 17.19
C LEU A 281 -15.75 -27.08 16.29
N PRO A 282 -15.72 -28.05 15.33
CA PRO A 282 -16.92 -28.41 14.57
C PRO A 282 -18.00 -28.87 15.54
N GLY A 283 -19.11 -28.16 15.62
CA GLY A 283 -20.26 -28.52 16.47
C GLY A 283 -20.71 -27.45 17.47
N SER A 284 -20.07 -26.30 17.61
CA SER A 284 -20.55 -25.19 18.42
C SER A 284 -21.51 -24.23 17.69
N ALA A 285 -22.25 -24.71 16.68
CA ALA A 285 -23.41 -24.00 16.19
C ALA A 285 -24.45 -24.03 17.33
N SER A 286 -24.71 -22.84 17.90
CA SER A 286 -25.71 -22.62 18.95
C SER A 286 -27.00 -23.39 18.64
N GLY A 287 -27.35 -24.34 19.50
CA GLY A 287 -28.59 -25.08 19.37
C GLY A 287 -29.76 -24.09 19.32
N ALA A 288 -30.58 -24.22 18.31
CA ALA A 288 -31.90 -23.64 18.31
C ALA A 288 -32.65 -24.16 19.58
N PRO A 289 -33.39 -23.31 20.28
CA PRO A 289 -34.16 -23.78 21.41
C PRO A 289 -35.20 -24.81 20.91
N SER A 290 -35.14 -26.02 21.44
CA SER A 290 -36.14 -27.02 21.22
C SER A 290 -37.50 -26.52 21.73
N ALA A 291 -38.43 -26.30 20.82
CA ALA A 291 -39.82 -26.10 21.12
C ALA A 291 -40.41 -27.47 21.50
N ASP A 292 -40.35 -27.81 22.77
CA ASP A 292 -41.19 -28.86 23.35
C ASP A 292 -41.52 -28.46 24.79
N SER A 293 -42.68 -27.85 24.92
CA SER A 293 -43.40 -27.80 26.21
C SER A 293 -44.61 -28.71 26.10
N PRO A 294 -44.69 -29.82 26.86
CA PRO A 294 -45.92 -30.60 26.95
C PRO A 294 -46.96 -29.82 27.74
N GLY A 295 -48.17 -29.81 27.21
CA GLY A 295 -49.35 -29.23 27.85
C GLY A 295 -49.64 -29.87 29.19
N ALA A 296 -50.05 -29.03 30.15
CA ALA A 296 -50.68 -29.48 31.38
C ALA A 296 -52.19 -29.58 31.17
N PRO A 297 -52.85 -30.61 31.65
CA PRO A 297 -54.29 -30.75 31.62
C PRO A 297 -54.94 -30.12 32.87
N ASN A 298 -56.17 -29.65 32.67
CA ASN A 298 -57.21 -29.18 33.60
C ASN A 298 -57.04 -27.85 34.31
#